data_168ed6b5261c521c9f02d94f2f35cf8f
#
_entry.id   168ed6b5261c521c9f02d94f2f35cf8f
#
_cell.length_a   1.000
_cell.length_b   1.000
_cell.length_c   1.000
_cell.angle_alpha   90.00
_cell.angle_beta   90.00
_cell.angle_gamma   90.00
#
_symmetry.space_group_name_H-M   'P 1'
#
loop_
_entity.id
_entity.type
_entity.pdbx_description
1 polymer ?
#
loop_
_entity_poly.entity_id
_entity_poly.type
_entity_poly.pdbx_seq_one_letter_code
_entity_poly.pdbx_strand_id
1 'polypeptide(L)'
;MARLAPLLRLLALACLALTGTAQPGSAQPGSARPGTARPGTARPDSQAELRAVRAAVEELKTERQVATLTAMNARLEAAEKELKAIKDAPKVAFAASLGGNGLQKTTDGSKVLIYKDVLTNVGGAYSSETGEFTAPVRGVYYVRFTANAPTDYPMSAALYKNDTRIQLIVHEQPSGEGSDTASNGAALLLEAGDKLSLQLWHETQIWDNSNHHSTFSGFLLFPM
;
A
#
# COMPACT_ATOMS: atom_id res chain seq x y z
N MET A 1 -6.92 12.06 -32.56
CA MET A 1 -5.81 12.45 -33.44
C MET A 1 -6.17 13.29 -34.68
N ALA A 2 -7.42 13.64 -34.90
CA ALA A 2 -7.86 14.34 -36.11
C ALA A 2 -7.91 15.89 -36.01
N ARG A 3 -7.61 16.51 -34.87
CA ARG A 3 -7.70 17.95 -34.65
C ARG A 3 -6.36 18.72 -34.58
N LEU A 4 -5.22 18.02 -34.71
CA LEU A 4 -3.90 18.66 -34.69
C LEU A 4 -3.42 19.20 -36.04
N ALA A 5 -4.06 18.80 -37.13
CA ALA A 5 -3.65 19.17 -38.48
C ALA A 5 -3.79 20.66 -38.82
N PRO A 6 -4.82 21.41 -38.38
CA PRO A 6 -4.92 22.83 -38.71
C PRO A 6 -3.96 23.73 -37.94
N LEU A 7 -3.55 23.34 -36.70
CA LEU A 7 -2.62 24.13 -35.89
C LEU A 7 -1.19 24.10 -36.40
N LEU A 8 -0.73 22.94 -36.89
CA LEU A 8 0.61 22.83 -37.49
C LEU A 8 0.72 23.65 -38.81
N ARG A 9 -0.37 23.83 -39.55
CA ARG A 9 -0.38 24.69 -40.77
C ARG A 9 -0.29 26.18 -40.42
N LEU A 10 -0.92 26.64 -39.33
CA LEU A 10 -0.83 28.04 -38.87
C LEU A 10 0.56 28.38 -38.29
N LEU A 11 1.21 27.51 -37.60
CA LEU A 11 2.60 27.70 -37.11
C LEU A 11 3.62 27.70 -38.25
N ALA A 12 3.46 26.89 -39.28
CA ALA A 12 4.34 26.85 -40.43
C ALA A 12 4.24 28.16 -41.29
N LEU A 13 3.07 28.76 -41.39
CA LEU A 13 2.86 30.05 -42.07
C LEU A 13 3.47 31.23 -41.31
N ALA A 14 3.43 31.21 -39.98
CA ALA A 14 4.03 32.26 -39.13
C ALA A 14 5.57 32.24 -39.14
N CYS A 15 6.22 31.09 -39.30
CA CYS A 15 7.67 30.99 -39.40
C CYS A 15 8.23 31.44 -40.77
N LEU A 16 7.46 31.36 -41.86
CA LEU A 16 7.91 31.80 -43.19
C LEU A 16 7.91 33.31 -43.35
N ALA A 17 7.19 34.08 -42.52
CA ALA A 17 7.13 35.53 -42.54
C ALA A 17 8.30 36.24 -41.84
N LEU A 18 9.15 35.52 -41.13
CA LEU A 18 10.23 36.11 -40.29
C LEU A 18 11.65 35.95 -40.86
N THR A 19 11.84 35.35 -42.04
CA THR A 19 13.17 35.20 -42.66
C THR A 19 13.38 36.00 -43.95
N GLY A 20 12.94 37.24 -43.96
CA GLY A 20 13.24 38.17 -45.04
C GLY A 20 14.57 38.91 -44.76
N THR A 21 15.68 38.38 -45.19
CA THR A 21 16.96 39.08 -45.16
C THR A 21 17.02 40.13 -46.27
N ALA A 22 17.22 41.41 -45.88
CA ALA A 22 17.49 42.51 -46.77
C ALA A 22 18.95 42.45 -47.26
N GLN A 23 19.14 42.46 -48.60
CA GLN A 23 20.39 42.81 -49.21
C GLN A 23 20.32 44.18 -49.87
N PRO A 24 21.39 44.99 -49.77
CA PRO A 24 21.42 46.31 -50.42
C PRO A 24 21.94 46.15 -51.87
N GLY A 25 21.13 46.49 -52.82
CA GLY A 25 21.50 46.49 -54.26
C GLY A 25 21.51 47.92 -54.81
N SER A 26 22.59 48.23 -55.49
CA SER A 26 22.98 49.46 -56.16
C SER A 26 21.98 50.01 -57.15
N ALA A 27 21.84 51.32 -57.18
CA ALA A 27 21.04 52.11 -58.13
C ALA A 27 21.68 52.17 -59.53
N GLN A 28 20.88 51.99 -60.56
CA GLN A 28 21.12 52.54 -61.90
C GLN A 28 19.80 53.06 -62.51
N PRO A 29 19.82 54.19 -63.23
CA PRO A 29 18.59 54.79 -63.81
C PRO A 29 18.33 54.29 -65.22
N GLY A 30 17.07 53.90 -65.50
CA GLY A 30 16.73 53.45 -66.87
C GLY A 30 15.24 53.36 -67.11
N SER A 31 14.73 54.32 -67.91
CA SER A 31 13.58 54.32 -68.81
C SER A 31 12.21 53.84 -68.38
N ALA A 32 11.26 54.76 -68.37
CA ALA A 32 9.81 54.57 -68.23
C ALA A 32 9.21 53.73 -69.39
N ARG A 33 8.49 52.66 -68.98
CA ARG A 33 7.44 52.04 -69.83
C ARG A 33 6.18 51.97 -69.00
N PRO A 34 4.96 52.20 -69.60
CA PRO A 34 3.71 52.15 -68.89
C PRO A 34 3.40 50.69 -68.60
N GLY A 35 3.49 50.30 -67.29
CA GLY A 35 3.23 48.97 -66.83
C GLY A 35 1.78 48.79 -66.45
N THR A 36 1.19 47.76 -66.98
CA THR A 36 -0.11 47.17 -66.62
C THR A 36 -0.21 47.01 -65.09
N ALA A 37 -1.26 47.59 -64.47
CA ALA A 37 -1.57 47.42 -63.09
C ALA A 37 -1.74 45.94 -62.75
N ARG A 38 -0.84 45.36 -61.96
CA ARG A 38 -1.03 44.05 -61.30
C ARG A 38 -2.13 44.20 -60.24
N PRO A 39 -3.13 43.30 -60.16
CA PRO A 39 -4.09 43.31 -59.07
C PRO A 39 -3.31 43.23 -57.74
N GLY A 40 -3.49 44.26 -56.90
CA GLY A 40 -2.90 44.30 -55.58
C GLY A 40 -3.40 43.11 -54.77
N THR A 41 -2.48 42.26 -54.36
CA THR A 41 -2.73 41.29 -53.30
C THR A 41 -3.03 42.10 -52.04
N ALA A 42 -4.29 42.11 -51.61
CA ALA A 42 -4.70 42.76 -50.37
C ALA A 42 -3.80 42.21 -49.24
N ARG A 43 -3.05 43.09 -48.54
CA ARG A 43 -2.34 42.70 -47.35
C ARG A 43 -3.36 42.15 -46.36
N PRO A 44 -3.18 40.97 -45.82
CA PRO A 44 -4.10 40.45 -44.81
C PRO A 44 -4.19 41.45 -43.65
N ASP A 45 -5.42 41.66 -43.17
CA ASP A 45 -5.65 42.56 -42.04
C ASP A 45 -5.00 41.99 -40.80
N SER A 46 -3.80 42.48 -40.47
CA SER A 46 -2.98 42.05 -39.36
C SER A 46 -3.71 42.12 -38.00
N GLN A 47 -4.71 43.01 -37.88
CA GLN A 47 -5.56 43.08 -36.69
C GLN A 47 -6.58 41.95 -36.62
N ALA A 48 -7.12 41.52 -37.73
CA ALA A 48 -8.04 40.38 -37.79
C ALA A 48 -7.29 39.06 -37.44
N GLU A 49 -6.07 38.87 -37.95
CA GLU A 49 -5.24 37.75 -37.62
C GLU A 49 -4.85 37.71 -36.12
N LEU A 50 -4.49 38.88 -35.57
CA LEU A 50 -4.15 38.98 -34.12
C LEU A 50 -5.36 38.64 -33.23
N ARG A 51 -6.58 39.05 -33.61
CA ARG A 51 -7.83 38.70 -32.91
C ARG A 51 -8.08 37.18 -32.96
N ALA A 52 -7.92 36.58 -34.15
CA ALA A 52 -8.10 35.14 -34.33
C ALA A 52 -7.09 34.34 -33.49
N VAL A 53 -5.83 34.74 -33.46
CA VAL A 53 -4.80 34.09 -32.64
C VAL A 53 -5.11 34.21 -31.13
N ARG A 54 -5.53 35.38 -30.66
CA ARG A 54 -5.93 35.57 -29.26
C ARG A 54 -7.12 34.70 -28.90
N ALA A 55 -8.13 34.61 -29.74
CA ALA A 55 -9.27 33.73 -29.50
C ALA A 55 -8.87 32.24 -29.41
N ALA A 56 -8.00 31.80 -30.33
CA ALA A 56 -7.50 30.44 -30.33
C ALA A 56 -6.63 30.11 -29.05
N VAL A 57 -5.86 31.11 -28.59
CA VAL A 57 -5.07 30.95 -27.34
C VAL A 57 -5.99 30.82 -26.12
N GLU A 58 -7.04 31.62 -26.03
CA GLU A 58 -7.99 31.51 -24.90
C GLU A 58 -8.79 30.21 -24.96
N GLU A 59 -9.18 29.73 -26.13
CA GLU A 59 -9.82 28.42 -26.30
C GLU A 59 -8.89 27.30 -25.85
N LEU A 60 -7.61 27.28 -26.26
CA LEU A 60 -6.61 26.30 -25.83
C LEU A 60 -6.33 26.34 -24.33
N LYS A 61 -6.29 27.52 -23.71
CA LYS A 61 -6.15 27.64 -22.26
C LYS A 61 -7.33 26.99 -21.54
N THR A 62 -8.57 27.28 -22.03
CA THR A 62 -9.78 26.71 -21.46
C THR A 62 -9.80 25.18 -21.58
N GLU A 63 -9.51 24.66 -22.79
CA GLU A 63 -9.42 23.21 -23.00
C GLU A 63 -8.38 22.55 -22.10
N ARG A 64 -7.20 23.16 -21.96
CA ARG A 64 -6.14 22.67 -21.07
C ARG A 64 -6.58 22.69 -19.61
N GLN A 65 -7.25 23.75 -19.15
CA GLN A 65 -7.77 23.84 -17.79
C GLN A 65 -8.82 22.76 -17.52
N VAL A 66 -9.76 22.57 -18.43
CA VAL A 66 -10.79 21.52 -18.32
C VAL A 66 -10.16 20.13 -18.28
N ALA A 67 -9.22 19.85 -19.16
CA ALA A 67 -8.50 18.56 -19.17
C ALA A 67 -7.74 18.33 -17.86
N THR A 68 -7.08 19.37 -17.33
CA THR A 68 -6.37 19.30 -16.06
C THR A 68 -7.32 19.03 -14.89
N LEU A 69 -8.43 19.77 -14.81
CA LEU A 69 -9.44 19.57 -13.76
C LEU A 69 -10.06 18.18 -13.82
N THR A 70 -10.38 17.69 -15.02
CA THR A 70 -10.90 16.33 -15.21
C THR A 70 -9.90 15.26 -14.71
N ALA A 71 -8.62 15.42 -15.05
CA ALA A 71 -7.57 14.50 -14.59
C ALA A 71 -7.38 14.58 -13.07
N MET A 72 -7.44 15.77 -12.48
CA MET A 72 -7.35 15.95 -11.03
C MET A 72 -8.54 15.32 -10.30
N ASN A 73 -9.77 15.50 -10.79
CA ASN A 73 -10.96 14.89 -10.21
C ASN A 73 -10.89 13.37 -10.26
N ALA A 74 -10.47 12.78 -11.39
CA ALA A 74 -10.31 11.33 -11.48
C ALA A 74 -9.27 10.80 -10.46
N ARG A 75 -8.18 11.54 -10.25
CA ARG A 75 -7.18 11.19 -9.24
C ARG A 75 -7.72 11.32 -7.81
N LEU A 76 -8.51 12.35 -7.55
CA LEU A 76 -9.15 12.55 -6.24
C LEU A 76 -10.13 11.42 -5.93
N GLU A 77 -11.01 11.07 -6.87
CA GLU A 77 -11.96 9.95 -6.72
C GLU A 77 -11.23 8.62 -6.46
N ALA A 78 -10.12 8.36 -7.16
CA ALA A 78 -9.32 7.17 -6.93
C ALA A 78 -8.71 7.17 -5.51
N ALA A 79 -8.13 8.29 -5.08
CA ALA A 79 -7.56 8.43 -3.74
C ALA A 79 -8.60 8.31 -2.62
N GLU A 80 -9.79 8.88 -2.81
CA GLU A 80 -10.90 8.74 -1.86
C GLU A 80 -11.39 7.30 -1.75
N LYS A 81 -11.45 6.57 -2.87
CA LYS A 81 -11.78 5.15 -2.88
C LYS A 81 -10.75 4.31 -2.12
N GLU A 82 -9.46 4.57 -2.35
CA GLU A 82 -8.38 3.89 -1.63
C GLU A 82 -8.41 4.20 -0.14
N LEU A 83 -8.59 5.47 0.24
CA LEU A 83 -8.70 5.89 1.64
C LEU A 83 -9.89 5.23 2.33
N LYS A 84 -11.02 5.12 1.65
CA LYS A 84 -12.18 4.41 2.18
C LYS A 84 -11.88 2.93 2.39
N ALA A 85 -11.24 2.27 1.42
CA ALA A 85 -10.84 0.86 1.55
C ALA A 85 -9.91 0.63 2.76
N ILE A 86 -8.95 1.53 3.00
CA ILE A 86 -8.05 1.47 4.16
C ILE A 86 -8.81 1.70 5.47
N LYS A 87 -9.74 2.65 5.51
CA LYS A 87 -10.54 2.93 6.72
C LYS A 87 -11.48 1.80 7.08
N ASP A 88 -12.08 1.18 6.06
CA ASP A 88 -13.05 0.09 6.21
C ASP A 88 -12.38 -1.28 6.36
N ALA A 89 -11.06 -1.35 6.18
CA ALA A 89 -10.28 -2.59 6.36
C ALA A 89 -10.47 -3.15 7.78
N PRO A 90 -10.63 -4.47 7.93
CA PRO A 90 -10.77 -5.10 9.23
C PRO A 90 -9.59 -4.77 10.14
N LYS A 91 -9.89 -4.40 11.38
CA LYS A 91 -8.87 -4.16 12.41
C LYS A 91 -8.85 -5.36 13.32
N VAL A 92 -7.74 -6.09 13.30
CA VAL A 92 -7.57 -7.34 14.03
C VAL A 92 -6.28 -7.29 14.83
N ALA A 93 -6.38 -7.43 16.13
CA ALA A 93 -5.23 -7.55 17.02
C ALA A 93 -5.63 -8.30 18.28
N PHE A 94 -4.78 -9.20 18.76
CA PHE A 94 -4.96 -9.87 20.02
C PHE A 94 -3.65 -9.98 20.78
N ALA A 95 -3.77 -10.01 22.09
CA ALA A 95 -2.68 -10.34 23.00
C ALA A 95 -3.30 -11.01 24.22
N ALA A 96 -2.79 -12.17 24.57
CA ALA A 96 -3.23 -12.92 25.74
C ALA A 96 -2.03 -13.55 26.46
N SER A 97 -2.14 -13.69 27.75
CA SER A 97 -1.19 -14.46 28.56
C SER A 97 -1.82 -15.77 29.01
N LEU A 98 -0.95 -16.75 29.29
CA LEU A 98 -1.38 -18.04 29.78
C LEU A 98 -2.13 -17.90 31.14
N GLY A 99 -1.80 -16.84 31.88
CA GLY A 99 -2.47 -16.43 33.11
C GLY A 99 -1.97 -17.14 34.34
N GLY A 100 -2.46 -16.72 35.48
CA GLY A 100 -1.97 -17.08 36.82
C GLY A 100 -2.13 -18.54 37.26
N ASN A 101 -2.34 -19.49 36.35
CA ASN A 101 -2.49 -20.92 36.64
C ASN A 101 -1.20 -21.64 36.97
N GLY A 102 -0.06 -20.93 37.00
CA GLY A 102 1.26 -21.51 37.33
C GLY A 102 1.77 -22.44 36.25
N LEU A 103 2.37 -23.54 36.74
CA LEU A 103 3.04 -24.52 35.89
C LEU A 103 2.05 -25.46 35.21
N GLN A 104 2.20 -25.58 33.90
CA GLN A 104 1.53 -26.61 33.10
C GLN A 104 2.55 -27.58 32.55
N LYS A 105 2.31 -28.87 32.71
CA LYS A 105 3.14 -29.96 32.19
C LYS A 105 2.32 -30.92 31.36
N THR A 106 2.97 -31.62 30.44
CA THR A 106 2.43 -32.79 29.79
C THR A 106 3.45 -33.92 29.83
N THR A 107 2.98 -35.11 30.14
CA THR A 107 3.76 -36.35 30.17
C THR A 107 3.44 -37.27 29.02
N ASP A 108 2.30 -37.05 28.37
CA ASP A 108 1.82 -37.86 27.27
C ASP A 108 1.13 -36.97 26.20
N GLY A 109 1.58 -37.08 24.97
CA GLY A 109 1.05 -36.33 23.84
C GLY A 109 1.30 -34.81 23.89
N SER A 110 0.69 -34.10 23.01
CA SER A 110 0.67 -32.62 22.99
C SER A 110 -0.57 -32.09 23.70
N LYS A 111 -0.49 -30.88 24.24
CA LYS A 111 -1.58 -30.20 24.94
C LYS A 111 -1.78 -28.81 24.36
N VAL A 112 -3.02 -28.47 23.96
CA VAL A 112 -3.34 -27.09 23.57
C VAL A 112 -3.16 -26.16 24.75
N LEU A 113 -2.48 -25.05 24.49
CA LEU A 113 -2.26 -23.98 25.46
C LEU A 113 -3.39 -22.94 25.34
N ILE A 114 -4.16 -22.78 26.40
CA ILE A 114 -5.26 -21.82 26.45
C ILE A 114 -4.80 -20.58 27.22
N TYR A 115 -4.55 -19.51 26.48
CA TYR A 115 -4.14 -18.21 27.04
C TYR A 115 -5.39 -17.46 27.50
N LYS A 116 -5.69 -17.54 28.80
CA LYS A 116 -6.99 -17.12 29.39
C LYS A 116 -7.06 -15.63 29.72
N ASP A 117 -5.92 -15.04 30.02
CA ASP A 117 -5.85 -13.62 30.42
C ASP A 117 -5.67 -12.75 29.18
N VAL A 118 -6.79 -12.20 28.70
CA VAL A 118 -6.85 -11.45 27.44
C VAL A 118 -6.56 -9.98 27.71
N LEU A 119 -5.43 -9.50 27.23
CA LEU A 119 -4.99 -8.10 27.29
C LEU A 119 -5.63 -7.25 26.17
N THR A 120 -5.81 -7.83 25.00
CA THR A 120 -6.37 -7.16 23.82
C THR A 120 -7.06 -8.19 22.92
N ASN A 121 -8.23 -7.85 22.39
CA ASN A 121 -8.93 -8.68 21.40
C ASN A 121 -9.79 -7.80 20.47
N VAL A 122 -9.12 -6.98 19.64
CA VAL A 122 -9.78 -6.14 18.64
C VAL A 122 -10.20 -7.00 17.45
N GLY A 123 -11.46 -6.89 17.07
CA GLY A 123 -12.06 -7.73 16.03
C GLY A 123 -12.59 -9.07 16.53
N GLY A 124 -12.41 -9.40 17.83
CA GLY A 124 -12.98 -10.62 18.42
C GLY A 124 -12.44 -11.93 17.85
N ALA A 125 -11.23 -11.90 17.30
CA ALA A 125 -10.67 -13.03 16.54
C ALA A 125 -9.98 -14.10 17.40
N TYR A 126 -9.73 -13.82 18.68
CA TYR A 126 -9.14 -14.76 19.64
C TYR A 126 -10.19 -15.28 20.64
N SER A 127 -10.16 -16.57 20.91
CA SER A 127 -11.00 -17.22 21.93
C SER A 127 -10.17 -17.66 23.14
N SER A 128 -10.44 -17.08 24.30
CA SER A 128 -9.85 -17.49 25.58
C SER A 128 -10.43 -18.79 26.14
N GLU A 129 -11.47 -19.34 25.54
CA GLU A 129 -12.02 -20.65 25.89
C GLU A 129 -11.27 -21.79 25.21
N THR A 130 -10.89 -21.59 23.95
CA THR A 130 -10.21 -22.61 23.13
C THR A 130 -8.73 -22.41 22.96
N GLY A 131 -8.22 -21.17 23.18
CA GLY A 131 -6.84 -20.79 22.90
C GLY A 131 -6.55 -20.56 21.42
N GLU A 132 -7.59 -20.46 20.60
CA GLU A 132 -7.48 -20.31 19.14
C GLU A 132 -7.67 -18.86 18.70
N PHE A 133 -6.82 -18.43 17.79
CA PHE A 133 -7.03 -17.28 16.93
C PHE A 133 -7.63 -17.75 15.60
N THR A 134 -8.68 -17.10 15.12
CA THR A 134 -9.29 -17.38 13.82
C THR A 134 -9.18 -16.14 12.93
N ALA A 135 -8.50 -16.25 11.78
CA ALA A 135 -8.34 -15.16 10.83
C ALA A 135 -9.71 -14.75 10.22
N PRO A 136 -10.21 -13.52 10.47
CA PRO A 136 -11.52 -13.12 9.94
C PRO A 136 -11.50 -12.80 8.44
N VAL A 137 -10.34 -12.48 7.89
CA VAL A 137 -10.14 -12.16 6.47
C VAL A 137 -8.83 -12.75 5.97
N ARG A 138 -8.74 -12.95 4.66
CA ARG A 138 -7.47 -13.27 4.01
C ARG A 138 -6.50 -12.10 4.15
N GLY A 139 -5.25 -12.37 4.56
CA GLY A 139 -4.27 -11.32 4.77
C GLY A 139 -2.95 -11.82 5.34
N VAL A 140 -2.01 -10.91 5.49
CA VAL A 140 -0.74 -11.18 6.18
C VAL A 140 -0.87 -10.77 7.63
N TYR A 141 -0.63 -11.72 8.52
CA TYR A 141 -0.71 -11.54 9.97
C TYR A 141 0.68 -11.71 10.58
N TYR A 142 1.05 -10.81 11.47
CA TYR A 142 2.20 -11.05 12.32
C TYR A 142 1.73 -11.72 13.61
N VAL A 143 2.38 -12.82 13.97
CA VAL A 143 2.12 -13.53 15.22
C VAL A 143 3.42 -13.71 15.98
N ARG A 144 3.34 -13.65 17.30
CA ARG A 144 4.47 -13.88 18.22
C ARG A 144 3.99 -14.57 19.47
N PHE A 145 4.84 -15.42 20.00
CA PHE A 145 4.61 -16.04 21.31
C PHE A 145 5.88 -16.11 22.12
N THR A 146 5.71 -16.10 23.43
CA THR A 146 6.75 -16.33 24.42
C THR A 146 6.35 -17.51 25.26
N ALA A 147 7.33 -18.27 25.69
CA ALA A 147 7.18 -19.31 26.70
C ALA A 147 8.23 -19.09 27.78
N ASN A 148 7.81 -19.24 29.03
CA ASN A 148 8.66 -19.22 30.20
C ASN A 148 8.43 -20.50 31.00
N ALA A 149 9.47 -21.06 31.62
CA ALA A 149 9.33 -22.15 32.55
C ALA A 149 10.53 -22.21 33.50
N PRO A 150 10.37 -22.83 34.69
CA PRO A 150 11.51 -23.26 35.50
C PRO A 150 12.46 -24.18 34.71
N THR A 151 13.74 -24.16 35.04
CA THR A 151 14.80 -24.85 34.30
C THR A 151 15.03 -26.30 34.75
N ASP A 152 14.14 -26.83 35.57
CA ASP A 152 14.18 -28.20 36.06
C ASP A 152 13.66 -29.25 35.07
N TYR A 153 12.97 -28.83 34.04
CA TYR A 153 12.35 -29.71 33.05
C TYR A 153 12.31 -29.02 31.65
N PRO A 154 12.30 -29.76 30.53
CA PRO A 154 12.28 -29.17 29.23
C PRO A 154 11.04 -28.24 29.02
N MET A 155 11.27 -27.07 28.42
CA MET A 155 10.23 -26.13 28.05
C MET A 155 9.95 -26.20 26.56
N SER A 156 8.68 -26.10 26.14
CA SER A 156 8.36 -25.90 24.74
C SER A 156 7.06 -25.14 24.51
N ALA A 157 6.93 -24.54 23.34
CA ALA A 157 5.65 -24.16 22.71
C ALA A 157 5.81 -24.22 21.19
N ALA A 158 4.80 -24.75 20.51
CA ALA A 158 4.79 -24.86 19.06
C ALA A 158 3.52 -24.27 18.47
N LEU A 159 3.66 -23.52 17.37
CA LEU A 159 2.54 -22.93 16.66
C LEU A 159 1.94 -23.94 15.66
N TYR A 160 0.63 -24.04 15.69
CA TYR A 160 -0.18 -24.87 14.80
C TYR A 160 -1.11 -23.99 13.97
N LYS A 161 -1.26 -24.34 12.70
CA LYS A 161 -2.25 -23.80 11.78
C LYS A 161 -3.19 -24.93 11.34
N ASN A 162 -4.48 -24.79 11.61
CA ASN A 162 -5.50 -25.80 11.25
C ASN A 162 -5.07 -27.21 11.70
N ASP A 163 -4.66 -27.33 12.96
CA ASP A 163 -4.16 -28.56 13.60
C ASP A 163 -2.86 -29.14 13.00
N THR A 164 -2.24 -28.44 12.05
CA THR A 164 -0.94 -28.80 11.49
C THR A 164 0.16 -27.91 12.08
N ARG A 165 1.21 -28.55 12.62
CA ARG A 165 2.37 -27.81 13.12
C ARG A 165 3.13 -27.12 12.00
N ILE A 166 3.38 -25.82 12.12
CA ILE A 166 4.06 -25.01 11.11
C ILE A 166 5.54 -24.76 11.42
N GLN A 167 6.16 -25.59 12.25
CA GLN A 167 7.59 -25.53 12.61
C GLN A 167 8.07 -24.16 13.17
N LEU A 168 7.18 -23.40 13.75
CA LEU A 168 7.51 -22.22 14.54
C LEU A 168 7.45 -22.62 16.00
N ILE A 169 8.62 -22.80 16.62
CA ILE A 169 8.78 -23.50 17.89
C ILE A 169 9.71 -22.71 18.79
N VAL A 170 9.47 -22.75 20.09
CA VAL A 170 10.46 -22.53 21.14
C VAL A 170 10.68 -23.84 21.88
N HIS A 171 11.91 -24.16 22.22
CA HIS A 171 12.28 -25.36 22.97
C HIS A 171 13.57 -25.10 23.72
N GLU A 172 13.56 -25.28 25.04
CA GLU A 172 14.70 -25.14 25.90
C GLU A 172 14.92 -26.41 26.71
N GLN A 173 16.18 -26.80 26.86
CA GLN A 173 16.59 -27.93 27.69
C GLN A 173 16.76 -27.46 29.13
N PRO A 174 16.64 -28.39 30.10
CA PRO A 174 16.94 -28.06 31.49
C PRO A 174 18.36 -27.52 31.66
N SER A 175 18.51 -26.38 32.33
CA SER A 175 19.80 -25.71 32.53
C SER A 175 20.22 -25.61 34.00
N GLY A 176 19.36 -25.99 34.93
CA GLY A 176 19.66 -26.06 36.38
C GLY A 176 18.79 -25.18 37.22
N GLU A 177 19.26 -23.97 37.60
CA GLU A 177 18.51 -23.09 38.51
C GLU A 177 17.84 -21.90 37.77
N GLY A 178 16.67 -21.49 38.29
CA GLY A 178 15.94 -20.31 37.79
C GLY A 178 14.83 -20.64 36.81
N SER A 179 14.60 -19.75 35.90
CA SER A 179 13.62 -19.88 34.81
C SER A 179 14.16 -19.30 33.49
N ASP A 180 13.84 -19.93 32.40
CA ASP A 180 14.21 -19.49 31.06
C ASP A 180 12.98 -18.96 30.31
N THR A 181 13.22 -18.03 29.39
CA THR A 181 12.21 -17.45 28.49
C THR A 181 12.70 -17.51 27.07
N ALA A 182 11.93 -18.13 26.19
CA ALA A 182 12.16 -18.15 24.77
C ALA A 182 10.99 -17.55 23.99
N SER A 183 11.25 -17.04 22.81
CA SER A 183 10.20 -16.47 21.95
C SER A 183 10.45 -16.75 20.49
N ASN A 184 9.36 -16.85 19.73
CA ASN A 184 9.39 -16.96 18.28
C ASN A 184 8.20 -16.21 17.66
N GLY A 185 8.28 -15.90 16.38
CA GLY A 185 7.22 -15.21 15.67
C GLY A 185 7.51 -15.11 14.18
N ALA A 186 6.45 -14.91 13.38
CA ALA A 186 6.56 -14.76 11.95
C ALA A 186 5.39 -13.97 11.36
N ALA A 187 5.60 -13.43 10.16
CA ALA A 187 4.53 -12.97 9.30
C ALA A 187 4.00 -14.16 8.48
N LEU A 188 2.70 -14.43 8.58
CA LEU A 188 2.03 -15.58 7.98
C LEU A 188 0.91 -15.12 7.05
N LEU A 189 0.83 -15.70 5.86
CA LEU A 189 -0.36 -15.58 5.02
C LEU A 189 -1.44 -16.54 5.53
N LEU A 190 -2.57 -15.98 5.92
CA LEU A 190 -3.74 -16.73 6.37
C LEU A 190 -4.93 -16.49 5.45
N GLU A 191 -5.69 -17.54 5.18
CA GLU A 191 -7.00 -17.46 4.56
C GLU A 191 -8.07 -17.14 5.62
N ALA A 192 -9.19 -16.57 5.20
CA ALA A 192 -10.33 -16.38 6.10
C ALA A 192 -10.79 -17.74 6.69
N GLY A 193 -10.91 -17.79 8.02
CA GLY A 193 -11.24 -19.02 8.74
C GLY A 193 -10.04 -19.86 9.16
N ASP A 194 -8.81 -19.57 8.72
CA ASP A 194 -7.63 -20.26 9.24
C ASP A 194 -7.48 -20.03 10.74
N LYS A 195 -7.14 -21.08 11.45
CA LYS A 195 -6.97 -21.09 12.89
C LYS A 195 -5.51 -21.22 13.28
N LEU A 196 -5.10 -20.47 14.29
CA LEU A 196 -3.80 -20.60 14.93
C LEU A 196 -3.97 -20.94 16.40
N SER A 197 -3.19 -21.89 16.88
CA SER A 197 -3.12 -22.27 18.28
C SER A 197 -1.68 -22.61 18.69
N LEU A 198 -1.39 -22.52 19.98
CA LEU A 198 -0.13 -22.98 20.55
C LEU A 198 -0.34 -24.31 21.28
N GLN A 199 0.61 -25.21 21.14
CA GLN A 199 0.59 -26.48 21.83
C GLN A 199 1.91 -26.72 22.57
N LEU A 200 1.79 -27.26 23.76
CA LEU A 200 2.88 -27.80 24.55
C LEU A 200 3.22 -29.20 24.02
N TRP A 201 4.51 -29.49 23.84
CA TRP A 201 4.94 -30.81 23.39
C TRP A 201 4.93 -31.86 24.50
N HIS A 202 4.95 -33.10 24.08
CA HIS A 202 5.19 -34.27 24.90
C HIS A 202 6.44 -34.07 25.79
N GLU A 203 6.29 -34.41 27.06
CA GLU A 203 7.37 -34.31 28.08
C GLU A 203 7.96 -32.88 28.19
N THR A 204 7.15 -31.86 28.15
CA THR A 204 7.59 -30.49 28.36
C THR A 204 6.68 -29.69 29.30
N GLN A 205 7.13 -28.53 29.68
CA GLN A 205 6.42 -27.63 30.58
C GLN A 205 6.39 -26.18 30.06
N ILE A 206 5.44 -25.41 30.59
CA ILE A 206 5.34 -23.96 30.44
C ILE A 206 4.76 -23.39 31.75
N TRP A 207 5.14 -22.16 32.08
CA TRP A 207 4.71 -21.51 33.28
C TRP A 207 4.31 -20.06 33.04
N ASP A 208 3.37 -19.56 33.81
CA ASP A 208 3.01 -18.14 33.84
C ASP A 208 2.44 -17.73 35.20
N ASN A 209 2.45 -16.44 35.44
CA ASN A 209 1.82 -15.79 36.57
C ASN A 209 1.21 -14.44 36.16
N SER A 210 0.83 -13.61 37.13
CA SER A 210 0.26 -12.28 36.90
C SER A 210 1.19 -11.29 36.16
N ASN A 211 2.47 -11.64 35.94
CA ASN A 211 3.43 -10.79 35.21
C ASN A 211 3.48 -11.10 33.70
N HIS A 212 2.67 -12.04 33.22
CA HIS A 212 2.52 -12.35 31.79
C HIS A 212 3.80 -12.75 31.08
N HIS A 213 4.54 -13.70 31.65
CA HIS A 213 5.79 -14.21 31.07
C HIS A 213 5.55 -15.03 29.80
N SER A 214 4.46 -15.81 29.77
CA SER A 214 4.08 -16.64 28.63
C SER A 214 2.89 -16.05 27.91
N THR A 215 3.14 -15.54 26.69
CA THR A 215 2.15 -14.76 25.93
C THR A 215 1.95 -15.29 24.52
N PHE A 216 0.77 -15.05 23.96
CA PHE A 216 0.43 -15.25 22.56
C PHE A 216 -0.23 -13.98 22.02
N SER A 217 0.30 -13.45 20.94
CA SER A 217 -0.17 -12.21 20.35
C SER A 217 -0.09 -12.23 18.82
N GLY A 218 -0.91 -11.42 18.19
CA GLY A 218 -0.85 -11.23 16.75
C GLY A 218 -1.77 -10.10 16.29
N PHE A 219 -1.53 -9.65 15.07
CA PHE A 219 -2.34 -8.61 14.43
C PHE A 219 -2.26 -8.72 12.91
N LEU A 220 -3.29 -8.19 12.26
CA LEU A 220 -3.33 -8.06 10.81
C LEU A 220 -2.38 -6.95 10.38
N LEU A 221 -1.38 -7.28 9.56
CA LEU A 221 -0.51 -6.29 8.92
C LEU A 221 -1.24 -5.58 7.78
N PHE A 222 -1.83 -6.37 6.89
CA PHE A 222 -2.68 -5.86 5.79
C PHE A 222 -3.57 -6.98 5.24
N PRO A 223 -4.81 -6.66 4.85
CA PRO A 223 -5.70 -7.59 4.15
C PRO A 223 -5.25 -7.77 2.69
N MET A 224 -5.67 -8.89 2.10
CA MET A 224 -5.40 -9.24 0.69
C MET A 224 -6.68 -9.58 -0.08
#